data_a0ecdfb3d87536b5a08bd74b29c05a81
#
_entry.id   a0ecdfb3d87536b5a08bd74b29c05a81
#
_cell.length_a   1.000
_cell.length_b   1.000
_cell.length_c   1.000
_cell.angle_alpha   90.00
_cell.angle_beta   90.00
_cell.angle_gamma   90.00
#
_symmetry.space_group_name_H-M   'P 1'
#
loop_
_entity.id
_entity.type
_entity.pdbx_description
1 polymer ?
#
loop_
_entity_poly.entity_id
_entity_poly.type
_entity_poly.pdbx_seq_one_letter_code
_entity_poly.pdbx_strand_id
1 'polypeptide(L)'
;MRCYFSIWPYMKLSEYLQQAKEGHYAIGHFNFSTEDVLKAVVGAAKESGAPCVMVGTSEGESGYIGIPEAVALVRAVAKDMDYPVFLNADHFKTFDKCKEAIDAGYDSVIIDTSRLPMADNIAAAKQVVEYARSVNPDISIEGELGYLKGASEVEKKIEISPADYSKPEEVAEFVRQTGVDRMAVVFGNIHGIVTDQEEKLDIPHFEKIVVAAPAPAYVLHGASGLSDDDVRNSIKAGIVNVHFNTELRVAYHDEIKKQFEEKPGETTPYKYLAPAAEEVKKLVAHKLEVLK
;
A
#
# COMPACT_ATOMS: atom_id res chain seq x y z
N MET A 1 -8.43 27.08 -13.75
CA MET A 1 -9.71 26.34 -13.82
C MET A 1 -9.83 25.59 -12.50
N ARG A 2 -10.65 26.01 -11.56
CA ARG A 2 -10.81 25.33 -10.27
C ARG A 2 -11.50 24.00 -10.54
N CYS A 3 -10.76 22.89 -10.47
CA CYS A 3 -11.38 21.57 -10.41
C CYS A 3 -12.28 21.53 -9.18
N TYR A 4 -13.55 21.37 -9.37
CA TYR A 4 -14.50 21.04 -8.33
C TYR A 4 -14.08 19.68 -7.77
N PHE A 5 -13.44 19.67 -6.61
CA PHE A 5 -13.41 18.47 -5.78
C PHE A 5 -14.88 18.18 -5.46
N SER A 6 -15.46 17.23 -6.15
CA SER A 6 -16.79 16.74 -5.83
C SER A 6 -16.73 16.30 -4.38
N ILE A 7 -17.68 16.72 -3.59
CA ILE A 7 -17.86 16.21 -2.24
C ILE A 7 -18.05 14.71 -2.40
N TRP A 8 -16.96 13.94 -2.16
CA TRP A 8 -16.99 12.50 -2.15
C TRP A 8 -17.92 12.10 -1.00
N PRO A 9 -18.96 11.28 -1.19
CA PRO A 9 -19.97 11.05 -0.18
C PRO A 9 -19.48 10.22 1.01
N TYR A 10 -18.23 9.77 0.97
CA TYR A 10 -17.65 8.88 1.97
C TYR A 10 -16.77 9.66 2.96
N MET A 11 -16.47 9.02 4.10
CA MET A 11 -15.53 9.51 5.10
C MET A 11 -14.13 9.71 4.50
N LYS A 12 -13.28 10.48 5.17
CA LYS A 12 -11.87 10.67 4.81
C LYS A 12 -11.08 9.39 5.11
N LEU A 13 -9.96 9.19 4.41
CA LEU A 13 -9.08 8.05 4.68
C LEU A 13 -8.63 8.00 6.15
N SER A 14 -8.30 9.17 6.73
CA SER A 14 -7.90 9.27 8.14
C SER A 14 -8.97 8.76 9.12
N GLU A 15 -10.25 8.93 8.80
CA GLU A 15 -11.37 8.46 9.62
C GLU A 15 -11.49 6.92 9.54
N TYR A 16 -11.32 6.34 8.33
CA TYR A 16 -11.28 4.89 8.16
C TYR A 16 -10.10 4.25 8.90
N LEU A 17 -8.90 4.86 8.81
CA LEU A 17 -7.71 4.38 9.52
C LEU A 17 -7.88 4.47 11.04
N GLN A 18 -8.54 5.52 11.54
CA GLN A 18 -8.85 5.65 12.96
C GLN A 18 -9.84 4.56 13.41
N GLN A 19 -10.89 4.30 12.63
CA GLN A 19 -11.82 3.20 12.91
C GLN A 19 -11.14 1.83 12.88
N ALA A 20 -10.20 1.62 11.94
CA ALA A 20 -9.41 0.40 11.87
C ALA A 20 -8.58 0.20 13.16
N LYS A 21 -7.93 1.27 13.64
CA LYS A 21 -7.17 1.28 14.88
C LYS A 21 -8.04 0.92 16.10
N GLU A 22 -9.21 1.53 16.21
CA GLU A 22 -10.16 1.30 17.30
C GLU A 22 -10.81 -0.08 17.24
N GLY A 23 -11.06 -0.58 16.03
CA GLY A 23 -11.70 -1.85 15.76
C GLY A 23 -10.74 -3.04 15.71
N HIS A 24 -9.41 -2.81 15.81
CA HIS A 24 -8.37 -3.83 15.69
C HIS A 24 -8.45 -4.64 14.38
N TYR A 25 -8.68 -3.96 13.26
CA TYR A 25 -8.60 -4.50 11.90
C TYR A 25 -7.70 -3.62 11.04
N ALA A 26 -7.38 -4.03 9.82
CA ALA A 26 -6.58 -3.21 8.93
C ALA A 26 -7.28 -2.94 7.59
N ILE A 27 -6.97 -1.78 7.00
CA ILE A 27 -7.34 -1.44 5.62
C ILE A 27 -6.33 -2.10 4.67
N GLY A 28 -6.81 -2.87 3.71
CA GLY A 28 -5.97 -3.45 2.66
C GLY A 28 -5.58 -2.41 1.62
N HIS A 29 -4.31 -2.44 1.21
CA HIS A 29 -3.78 -1.70 0.08
C HIS A 29 -3.26 -2.68 -0.96
N PHE A 30 -3.69 -2.51 -2.22
CA PHE A 30 -3.38 -3.41 -3.31
C PHE A 30 -2.92 -2.61 -4.53
N ASN A 31 -1.73 -2.92 -5.06
CA ASN A 31 -1.24 -2.26 -6.26
C ASN A 31 -1.96 -2.76 -7.52
N PHE A 32 -2.05 -1.90 -8.51
CA PHE A 32 -2.58 -2.23 -9.83
C PHE A 32 -1.76 -1.57 -10.95
N SER A 33 -1.71 -2.22 -12.09
CA SER A 33 -1.15 -1.68 -13.34
C SER A 33 -2.11 -1.80 -14.52
N THR A 34 -3.27 -2.44 -14.34
CA THR A 34 -4.27 -2.64 -15.38
C THR A 34 -5.69 -2.44 -14.81
N GLU A 35 -6.64 -2.08 -15.68
CA GLU A 35 -8.02 -1.81 -15.30
C GLU A 35 -8.72 -3.04 -14.70
N ASP A 36 -8.46 -4.22 -15.24
CA ASP A 36 -9.06 -5.47 -14.79
C ASP A 36 -8.60 -5.87 -13.38
N VAL A 37 -7.31 -5.66 -13.06
CA VAL A 37 -6.79 -5.83 -11.69
C VAL A 37 -7.44 -4.83 -10.74
N LEU A 38 -7.56 -3.54 -11.12
CA LEU A 38 -8.25 -2.54 -10.30
C LEU A 38 -9.70 -2.96 -10.01
N LYS A 39 -10.45 -3.39 -11.02
CA LYS A 39 -11.82 -3.86 -10.85
C LYS A 39 -11.92 -5.12 -9.98
N ALA A 40 -10.97 -6.05 -10.12
CA ALA A 40 -10.89 -7.25 -9.29
C ALA A 40 -10.70 -6.91 -7.81
N VAL A 41 -9.76 -6.00 -7.51
CA VAL A 41 -9.49 -5.51 -6.14
C VAL A 41 -10.71 -4.85 -5.53
N VAL A 42 -11.29 -3.87 -6.23
CA VAL A 42 -12.45 -3.11 -5.70
C VAL A 42 -13.68 -4.01 -5.56
N GLY A 43 -13.90 -4.92 -6.53
CA GLY A 43 -14.98 -5.90 -6.47
C GLY A 43 -14.87 -6.84 -5.27
N ALA A 44 -13.67 -7.39 -5.04
CA ALA A 44 -13.40 -8.24 -3.87
C ALA A 44 -13.62 -7.47 -2.55
N ALA A 45 -13.15 -6.23 -2.47
CA ALA A 45 -13.29 -5.42 -1.28
C ALA A 45 -14.75 -5.12 -0.94
N LYS A 46 -15.54 -4.74 -1.93
CA LYS A 46 -16.98 -4.52 -1.76
C LYS A 46 -17.71 -5.80 -1.33
N GLU A 47 -17.45 -6.92 -2.00
CA GLU A 47 -18.08 -8.22 -1.71
C GLU A 47 -17.70 -8.79 -0.34
N SER A 48 -16.48 -8.54 0.14
CA SER A 48 -16.04 -8.97 1.49
C SER A 48 -16.63 -8.12 2.62
N GLY A 49 -17.29 -7.00 2.29
CA GLY A 49 -17.84 -6.05 3.26
C GLY A 49 -16.76 -5.20 3.97
N ALA A 50 -15.55 -5.08 3.40
CA ALA A 50 -14.55 -4.16 3.91
C ALA A 50 -15.09 -2.71 3.87
N PRO A 51 -14.77 -1.85 4.85
CA PRO A 51 -15.34 -0.50 4.92
C PRO A 51 -14.85 0.42 3.80
N CYS A 52 -13.66 0.19 3.30
CA CYS A 52 -13.03 0.85 2.16
C CYS A 52 -11.87 -0.01 1.66
N VAL A 53 -11.26 0.39 0.55
CA VAL A 53 -10.00 -0.19 0.07
C VAL A 53 -9.04 0.92 -0.38
N MET A 54 -7.76 0.72 -0.16
CA MET A 54 -6.71 1.49 -0.81
C MET A 54 -6.20 0.73 -2.03
N VAL A 55 -5.98 1.45 -3.11
CA VAL A 55 -5.30 0.95 -4.30
C VAL A 55 -4.09 1.81 -4.59
N GLY A 56 -3.01 1.23 -5.08
CA GLY A 56 -1.77 1.97 -5.26
C GLY A 56 -1.16 1.81 -6.63
N THR A 57 -0.33 2.80 -6.97
CA THR A 57 0.59 2.69 -8.10
C THR A 57 1.98 3.10 -7.66
N SER A 58 2.97 2.22 -7.87
CA SER A 58 4.38 2.55 -7.76
C SER A 58 4.81 3.52 -8.87
N GLU A 59 6.03 4.07 -8.81
CA GLU A 59 6.56 4.91 -9.90
C GLU A 59 6.55 4.19 -11.26
N GLY A 60 6.83 2.88 -11.28
CA GLY A 60 6.79 2.08 -12.52
C GLY A 60 5.38 1.89 -13.05
N GLU A 61 4.43 1.56 -12.16
CA GLU A 61 3.01 1.38 -12.51
C GLU A 61 2.37 2.69 -12.97
N SER A 62 2.60 3.79 -12.25
CA SER A 62 2.13 5.12 -12.64
C SER A 62 2.79 5.63 -13.93
N GLY A 63 4.05 5.27 -14.18
CA GLY A 63 4.72 5.56 -15.45
C GLY A 63 4.12 4.81 -16.64
N TYR A 64 3.60 3.60 -16.40
CA TYR A 64 2.92 2.79 -17.42
C TYR A 64 1.48 3.26 -17.68
N ILE A 65 0.71 3.50 -16.61
CA ILE A 65 -0.71 3.90 -16.71
C ILE A 65 -0.85 5.39 -17.08
N GLY A 66 -0.01 6.24 -16.51
CA GLY A 66 -0.18 7.70 -16.42
C GLY A 66 -0.78 8.11 -15.08
N ILE A 67 -0.21 9.13 -14.42
CA ILE A 67 -0.69 9.62 -13.12
C ILE A 67 -2.14 10.17 -13.23
N PRO A 68 -2.48 11.04 -14.21
CA PRO A 68 -3.87 11.50 -14.39
C PRO A 68 -4.83 10.38 -14.77
N GLU A 69 -4.38 9.42 -15.58
CA GLU A 69 -5.16 8.26 -16.01
C GLU A 69 -5.48 7.33 -14.85
N ALA A 70 -4.54 7.09 -13.95
CA ALA A 70 -4.77 6.30 -12.73
C ALA A 70 -5.86 6.94 -11.86
N VAL A 71 -5.82 8.26 -11.66
CA VAL A 71 -6.89 9.00 -10.95
C VAL A 71 -8.23 8.81 -11.65
N ALA A 72 -8.30 9.02 -12.97
CA ALA A 72 -9.53 8.90 -13.73
C ALA A 72 -10.15 7.50 -13.64
N LEU A 73 -9.31 6.45 -13.79
CA LEU A 73 -9.72 5.04 -13.67
C LEU A 73 -10.28 4.74 -12.27
N VAL A 74 -9.55 5.09 -11.21
CA VAL A 74 -9.98 4.82 -9.82
C VAL A 74 -11.29 5.55 -9.52
N ARG A 75 -11.43 6.82 -9.91
CA ARG A 75 -12.68 7.58 -9.69
C ARG A 75 -13.85 7.00 -10.47
N ALA A 76 -13.62 6.51 -11.69
CA ALA A 76 -14.67 5.85 -12.49
C ALA A 76 -15.14 4.55 -11.85
N VAL A 77 -14.20 3.66 -11.45
CA VAL A 77 -14.51 2.37 -10.83
C VAL A 77 -15.19 2.57 -9.47
N ALA A 78 -14.69 3.46 -8.63
CA ALA A 78 -15.28 3.76 -7.33
C ALA A 78 -16.73 4.27 -7.45
N LYS A 79 -16.99 5.15 -8.43
CA LYS A 79 -18.33 5.66 -8.73
C LYS A 79 -19.27 4.57 -9.26
N ASP A 80 -18.80 3.75 -10.20
CA ASP A 80 -19.60 2.69 -10.81
C ASP A 80 -19.99 1.63 -9.76
N MET A 81 -19.05 1.29 -8.90
CA MET A 81 -19.28 0.32 -7.83
C MET A 81 -19.94 0.92 -6.58
N ASP A 82 -20.13 2.25 -6.49
CA ASP A 82 -20.61 2.94 -5.28
C ASP A 82 -19.91 2.43 -4.02
N TYR A 83 -18.57 2.58 -4.01
CA TYR A 83 -17.71 2.02 -2.96
C TYR A 83 -16.49 2.93 -2.69
N PRO A 84 -16.09 3.14 -1.40
CA PRO A 84 -14.97 3.99 -1.05
C PRO A 84 -13.63 3.38 -1.49
N VAL A 85 -12.95 4.05 -2.42
CA VAL A 85 -11.62 3.66 -2.93
C VAL A 85 -10.66 4.83 -2.81
N PHE A 86 -9.52 4.63 -2.16
CA PHE A 86 -8.48 5.63 -2.00
C PHE A 86 -7.25 5.28 -2.83
N LEU A 87 -6.79 6.24 -3.64
CA LEU A 87 -5.61 6.06 -4.51
C LEU A 87 -4.35 6.55 -3.80
N ASN A 88 -3.34 5.69 -3.74
CA ASN A 88 -2.05 5.92 -3.09
C ASN A 88 -0.90 5.94 -4.10
N ALA A 89 -0.02 6.93 -4.03
CA ALA A 89 1.27 6.94 -4.70
C ALA A 89 2.26 6.12 -3.85
N ASP A 90 2.60 4.93 -4.33
CA ASP A 90 3.29 3.90 -3.57
C ASP A 90 4.81 3.96 -3.81
N HIS A 91 5.60 4.21 -2.76
CA HIS A 91 7.07 4.36 -2.80
C HIS A 91 7.59 5.37 -3.83
N PHE A 92 7.00 6.57 -3.87
CA PHE A 92 7.55 7.67 -4.67
C PHE A 92 8.79 8.25 -3.98
N LYS A 93 9.87 8.48 -4.74
CA LYS A 93 11.22 8.73 -4.21
C LYS A 93 11.64 10.19 -4.21
N THR A 94 10.86 11.07 -4.82
CA THR A 94 11.20 12.48 -4.95
C THR A 94 10.02 13.39 -4.64
N PHE A 95 10.32 14.58 -4.12
CA PHE A 95 9.32 15.61 -3.89
C PHE A 95 8.52 15.91 -5.15
N ASP A 96 9.18 16.04 -6.30
CA ASP A 96 8.51 16.39 -7.58
C ASP A 96 7.50 15.33 -8.00
N LYS A 97 7.81 14.05 -7.81
CA LYS A 97 6.87 12.94 -8.09
C LYS A 97 5.70 12.91 -7.11
N CYS A 98 5.97 13.11 -5.82
CA CYS A 98 4.91 13.24 -4.83
C CYS A 98 4.00 14.43 -5.14
N LYS A 99 4.58 15.58 -5.49
CA LYS A 99 3.85 16.77 -5.90
C LYS A 99 2.96 16.52 -7.12
N GLU A 100 3.49 15.84 -8.15
CA GLU A 100 2.73 15.46 -9.35
C GLU A 100 1.49 14.63 -9.01
N ALA A 101 1.63 13.62 -8.13
CA ALA A 101 0.52 12.80 -7.66
C ALA A 101 -0.52 13.60 -6.85
N ILE A 102 -0.06 14.47 -5.93
CA ILE A 102 -0.92 15.34 -5.14
C ILE A 102 -1.72 16.27 -6.04
N ASP A 103 -1.08 16.91 -7.01
CA ASP A 103 -1.72 17.84 -7.95
C ASP A 103 -2.72 17.13 -8.87
N ALA A 104 -2.46 15.88 -9.22
CA ALA A 104 -3.36 15.05 -10.02
C ALA A 104 -4.60 14.57 -9.24
N GLY A 105 -4.56 14.56 -7.91
CA GLY A 105 -5.67 14.17 -7.07
C GLY A 105 -5.58 12.78 -6.45
N TYR A 106 -4.38 12.30 -6.15
CA TYR A 106 -4.18 11.15 -5.28
C TYR A 106 -4.66 11.47 -3.86
N ASP A 107 -5.22 10.48 -3.17
CA ASP A 107 -5.73 10.62 -1.80
C ASP A 107 -4.61 10.44 -0.76
N SER A 108 -3.54 9.81 -1.17
CA SER A 108 -2.44 9.43 -0.30
C SER A 108 -1.13 9.32 -1.07
N VAL A 109 -0.02 9.59 -0.40
CA VAL A 109 1.33 9.55 -0.98
C VAL A 109 2.31 8.98 0.03
N ILE A 110 3.17 8.06 -0.41
CA ILE A 110 4.37 7.63 0.33
C ILE A 110 5.57 8.34 -0.26
N ILE A 111 6.29 9.11 0.57
CA ILE A 111 7.63 9.56 0.26
C ILE A 111 8.64 8.57 0.82
N ASP A 112 9.23 7.76 -0.06
CA ASP A 112 10.23 6.76 0.29
C ASP A 112 11.64 7.28 0.02
N THR A 113 12.20 7.91 1.02
CA THR A 113 13.60 8.30 1.10
C THR A 113 14.35 7.56 2.21
N SER A 114 13.88 6.35 2.56
CA SER A 114 14.41 5.50 3.64
C SER A 114 15.89 5.11 3.46
N ARG A 115 16.42 5.19 2.24
CA ARG A 115 17.86 4.98 1.95
C ARG A 115 18.74 6.16 2.27
N LEU A 116 18.18 7.35 2.50
CA LEU A 116 18.93 8.54 2.85
C LEU A 116 19.26 8.57 4.35
N PRO A 117 20.28 9.35 4.75
CA PRO A 117 20.47 9.66 6.17
C PRO A 117 19.19 10.22 6.79
N MET A 118 18.95 9.93 8.06
CA MET A 118 17.69 10.29 8.77
C MET A 118 17.35 11.79 8.63
N ALA A 119 18.33 12.69 8.69
CA ALA A 119 18.08 14.12 8.55
C ALA A 119 17.53 14.49 7.16
N ASP A 120 18.05 13.87 6.11
CA ASP A 120 17.62 14.11 4.74
C ASP A 120 16.24 13.47 4.48
N ASN A 121 15.99 12.29 5.05
CA ASN A 121 14.67 11.63 5.00
C ASN A 121 13.60 12.49 5.70
N ILE A 122 13.89 13.02 6.89
CA ILE A 122 13.03 13.96 7.61
C ILE A 122 12.76 15.21 6.77
N ALA A 123 13.79 15.80 6.16
CA ALA A 123 13.65 17.01 5.35
C ALA A 123 12.74 16.76 4.13
N ALA A 124 12.92 15.63 3.44
CA ALA A 124 12.10 15.24 2.29
C ALA A 124 10.62 15.01 2.70
N ALA A 125 10.40 14.22 3.75
CA ALA A 125 9.05 13.94 4.25
C ALA A 125 8.32 15.21 4.69
N LYS A 126 9.01 16.10 5.43
CA LYS A 126 8.48 17.40 5.86
C LYS A 126 8.06 18.27 4.68
N GLN A 127 8.89 18.35 3.64
CA GLN A 127 8.57 19.11 2.43
C GLN A 127 7.28 18.61 1.76
N VAL A 128 7.10 17.29 1.66
CA VAL A 128 5.88 16.70 1.09
C VAL A 128 4.66 16.97 1.98
N VAL A 129 4.79 16.81 3.30
CA VAL A 129 3.71 17.12 4.26
C VAL A 129 3.28 18.58 4.14
N GLU A 130 4.22 19.52 4.18
CA GLU A 130 3.93 20.95 4.05
C GLU A 130 3.21 21.29 2.74
N TYR A 131 3.68 20.68 1.64
CA TYR A 131 3.03 20.87 0.33
C TYR A 131 1.61 20.30 0.33
N ALA A 132 1.42 19.06 0.75
CA ALA A 132 0.10 18.42 0.79
C ALA A 132 -0.90 19.22 1.62
N ARG A 133 -0.51 19.71 2.80
CA ARG A 133 -1.37 20.54 3.65
C ARG A 133 -1.76 21.86 2.99
N SER A 134 -0.90 22.41 2.12
CA SER A 134 -1.20 23.64 1.38
C SER A 134 -2.19 23.43 0.23
N VAL A 135 -2.27 22.21 -0.33
CA VAL A 135 -3.17 21.85 -1.43
C VAL A 135 -4.50 21.31 -0.89
N ASN A 136 -4.42 20.27 -0.08
CA ASN A 136 -5.58 19.63 0.56
C ASN A 136 -5.14 18.94 1.87
N PRO A 137 -5.61 19.40 3.04
CA PRO A 137 -5.21 18.82 4.33
C PRO A 137 -5.70 17.39 4.55
N ASP A 138 -6.60 16.89 3.71
CA ASP A 138 -7.14 15.52 3.79
C ASP A 138 -6.26 14.47 3.10
N ILE A 139 -5.25 14.89 2.34
CA ILE A 139 -4.28 13.97 1.73
C ILE A 139 -3.44 13.32 2.83
N SER A 140 -3.42 12.00 2.87
CA SER A 140 -2.65 11.23 3.84
C SER A 140 -1.21 11.05 3.37
N ILE A 141 -0.26 11.52 4.17
CA ILE A 141 1.18 11.37 3.87
C ILE A 141 1.77 10.26 4.72
N GLU A 142 2.48 9.37 4.07
CA GLU A 142 3.24 8.30 4.70
C GLU A 142 4.74 8.55 4.57
N GLY A 143 5.44 8.35 5.68
CA GLY A 143 6.90 8.27 5.72
C GLY A 143 7.36 6.86 5.98
N GLU A 144 8.58 6.55 5.57
CA GLU A 144 9.24 5.27 5.81
C GLU A 144 10.57 5.48 6.53
N LEU A 145 10.80 4.72 7.59
CA LEU A 145 12.06 4.70 8.33
C LEU A 145 12.56 3.26 8.50
N GLY A 146 13.84 3.06 8.18
CA GLY A 146 14.43 1.75 7.99
C GLY A 146 14.30 1.32 6.53
N TYR A 147 15.42 0.89 5.94
CA TYR A 147 15.40 0.43 4.57
C TYR A 147 14.83 -0.99 4.50
N LEU A 148 13.64 -1.13 3.93
CA LEU A 148 13.03 -2.43 3.67
C LEU A 148 13.81 -3.14 2.56
N LYS A 149 14.57 -4.19 2.94
CA LYS A 149 15.41 -4.96 2.01
C LYS A 149 14.56 -5.75 1.01
N GLY A 150 15.11 -6.01 -0.17
CA GLY A 150 14.47 -6.73 -1.27
C GLY A 150 13.88 -5.80 -2.34
N ALA A 151 13.20 -6.41 -3.27
CA ALA A 151 12.40 -5.77 -4.31
C ALA A 151 11.02 -6.43 -4.34
N SER A 152 10.02 -5.79 -4.96
CA SER A 152 8.69 -6.42 -5.17
C SER A 152 8.79 -7.56 -6.21
N GLU A 153 9.63 -8.56 -5.94
CA GLU A 153 9.95 -9.70 -6.81
C GLU A 153 9.96 -10.99 -5.99
N VAL A 154 10.10 -12.12 -6.68
CA VAL A 154 10.32 -13.43 -6.04
C VAL A 154 11.82 -13.67 -5.97
N GLU A 155 12.37 -13.72 -4.77
CA GLU A 155 13.78 -13.93 -4.49
C GLU A 155 14.00 -15.24 -3.71
N LYS A 156 15.22 -15.77 -3.72
CA LYS A 156 15.51 -16.99 -2.96
C LYS A 156 15.67 -16.72 -1.48
N LYS A 157 16.44 -15.68 -1.14
CA LYS A 157 16.76 -15.35 0.24
C LYS A 157 17.16 -13.87 0.36
N ILE A 158 16.70 -13.23 1.43
CA ILE A 158 17.09 -11.87 1.81
C ILE A 158 17.54 -11.91 3.26
N GLU A 159 18.80 -11.55 3.54
CA GLU A 159 19.30 -11.51 4.90
C GLU A 159 18.82 -10.26 5.62
N ILE A 160 18.03 -10.46 6.68
CA ILE A 160 17.58 -9.43 7.60
C ILE A 160 17.94 -9.81 9.04
N SER A 161 18.27 -8.83 9.84
CA SER A 161 18.66 -9.00 11.23
C SER A 161 18.07 -7.88 12.10
N PRO A 162 18.04 -8.01 13.42
CA PRO A 162 17.59 -6.93 14.31
C PRO A 162 18.36 -5.60 14.17
N ALA A 163 19.57 -5.61 13.58
CA ALA A 163 20.34 -4.41 13.29
C ALA A 163 19.72 -3.57 12.15
N ASP A 164 18.88 -4.19 11.33
CA ASP A 164 18.17 -3.55 10.21
C ASP A 164 16.81 -2.96 10.63
N TYR A 165 16.34 -3.25 11.86
CA TYR A 165 15.03 -2.81 12.34
C TYR A 165 14.99 -1.32 12.64
N SER A 166 13.85 -0.70 12.42
CA SER A 166 13.59 0.69 12.80
C SER A 166 13.65 0.84 14.31
N LYS A 167 14.42 1.82 14.80
CA LYS A 167 14.56 2.02 16.26
C LYS A 167 13.42 2.88 16.80
N PRO A 168 12.81 2.51 17.93
CA PRO A 168 11.68 3.23 18.50
C PRO A 168 11.91 4.73 18.69
N GLU A 169 13.10 5.14 19.17
CA GLU A 169 13.47 6.52 19.39
C GLU A 169 13.65 7.31 18.08
N GLU A 170 14.16 6.65 17.03
CA GLU A 170 14.32 7.26 15.70
C GLU A 170 12.94 7.46 15.03
N VAL A 171 12.02 6.48 15.17
CA VAL A 171 10.63 6.61 14.68
C VAL A 171 9.91 7.75 15.40
N ALA A 172 10.03 7.85 16.72
CA ALA A 172 9.42 8.92 17.50
C ALA A 172 9.92 10.31 17.06
N GLU A 173 11.22 10.43 16.82
CA GLU A 173 11.83 11.67 16.33
C GLU A 173 11.37 12.01 14.90
N PHE A 174 11.34 11.01 14.01
CA PHE A 174 10.85 11.19 12.63
C PHE A 174 9.42 11.71 12.61
N VAL A 175 8.51 11.03 13.30
CA VAL A 175 7.10 11.40 13.37
C VAL A 175 6.92 12.80 13.96
N ARG A 176 7.63 13.11 15.04
CA ARG A 176 7.56 14.42 15.71
C ARG A 176 8.02 15.56 14.79
N GLN A 177 9.06 15.35 13.97
CA GLN A 177 9.60 16.38 13.09
C GLN A 177 8.83 16.54 11.78
N THR A 178 8.30 15.45 11.24
CA THR A 178 7.67 15.46 9.91
C THR A 178 6.16 15.71 9.97
N GLY A 179 5.49 15.18 10.99
CA GLY A 179 4.03 15.24 11.09
C GLY A 179 3.33 14.36 10.05
N VAL A 180 3.94 13.25 9.62
CA VAL A 180 3.30 12.27 8.73
C VAL A 180 2.07 11.63 9.38
N ASP A 181 1.09 11.28 8.58
CA ASP A 181 -0.16 10.66 9.04
C ASP A 181 -0.02 9.15 9.21
N ARG A 182 0.80 8.54 8.33
CA ARG A 182 1.08 7.10 8.31
C ARG A 182 2.58 6.87 8.38
N MET A 183 2.96 5.72 8.93
CA MET A 183 4.36 5.38 9.17
C MET A 183 4.65 3.92 8.85
N ALA A 184 5.50 3.68 7.87
CA ALA A 184 6.07 2.37 7.57
C ALA A 184 7.38 2.17 8.33
N VAL A 185 7.55 0.98 8.92
CA VAL A 185 8.72 0.60 9.72
C VAL A 185 9.18 -0.81 9.41
N VAL A 186 10.46 -1.09 9.67
CA VAL A 186 11.06 -2.42 9.52
C VAL A 186 11.16 -3.10 10.88
N PHE A 187 10.56 -4.30 11.01
CA PHE A 187 10.61 -5.13 12.20
C PHE A 187 10.60 -6.63 11.88
N GLY A 188 11.26 -7.00 10.75
CA GLY A 188 11.36 -8.36 10.24
C GLY A 188 10.75 -8.54 8.86
N ASN A 189 9.93 -7.60 8.41
CA ASN A 189 9.36 -7.57 7.06
C ASN A 189 10.41 -7.23 6.00
N ILE A 190 10.20 -7.77 4.79
CA ILE A 190 11.05 -7.55 3.59
C ILE A 190 10.15 -7.28 2.39
N HIS A 191 10.69 -6.64 1.35
CA HIS A 191 9.96 -6.49 0.09
C HIS A 191 9.99 -7.80 -0.72
N GLY A 192 8.84 -8.16 -1.32
CA GLY A 192 8.74 -9.29 -2.22
C GLY A 192 8.32 -10.59 -1.54
N ILE A 193 8.72 -11.70 -2.14
CA ILE A 193 8.47 -13.06 -1.65
C ILE A 193 9.80 -13.80 -1.62
N VAL A 194 10.13 -14.45 -0.52
CA VAL A 194 11.31 -15.32 -0.41
C VAL A 194 10.90 -16.77 -0.38
N THR A 195 11.65 -17.64 -1.11
CA THR A 195 11.32 -19.06 -1.27
C THR A 195 12.10 -19.98 -0.35
N ASP A 196 13.32 -19.58 0.04
CA ASP A 196 14.28 -20.44 0.74
C ASP A 196 14.48 -20.03 2.22
N GLN A 197 13.61 -19.14 2.73
CA GLN A 197 13.60 -18.75 4.15
C GLN A 197 12.18 -18.47 4.61
N GLU A 198 11.93 -18.68 5.90
CA GLU A 198 10.72 -18.23 6.57
C GLU A 198 10.88 -16.75 6.96
N GLU A 199 9.98 -15.92 6.51
CA GLU A 199 9.87 -14.52 6.92
C GLU A 199 9.08 -14.44 8.23
N LYS A 200 9.57 -13.66 9.19
CA LYS A 200 8.95 -13.57 10.52
C LYS A 200 9.05 -12.17 11.08
N LEU A 201 7.93 -11.65 11.58
CA LEU A 201 7.85 -10.34 12.22
C LEU A 201 8.28 -10.40 13.70
N ASP A 202 9.05 -9.41 14.15
CA ASP A 202 9.37 -9.18 15.56
C ASP A 202 8.29 -8.28 16.20
N ILE A 203 7.17 -8.89 16.54
CA ILE A 203 6.02 -8.21 17.17
C ILE A 203 6.42 -7.47 18.45
N PRO A 204 7.18 -8.08 19.41
CA PRO A 204 7.63 -7.37 20.60
C PRO A 204 8.49 -6.12 20.31
N HIS A 205 9.25 -6.11 19.20
CA HIS A 205 10.00 -4.93 18.79
C HIS A 205 9.04 -3.85 18.23
N PHE A 206 8.07 -4.25 17.41
CA PHE A 206 7.08 -3.33 16.87
C PHE A 206 6.23 -2.68 17.98
N GLU A 207 5.84 -3.43 19.01
CA GLU A 207 5.11 -2.87 20.15
C GLU A 207 5.89 -1.75 20.86
N LYS A 208 7.24 -1.85 20.94
CA LYS A 208 8.08 -0.76 21.48
C LYS A 208 8.04 0.49 20.59
N ILE A 209 8.00 0.31 19.27
CA ILE A 209 7.84 1.41 18.32
C ILE A 209 6.50 2.12 18.54
N VAL A 210 5.40 1.36 18.63
CA VAL A 210 4.05 1.92 18.85
C VAL A 210 3.99 2.69 20.18
N VAL A 211 4.62 2.18 21.23
CA VAL A 211 4.69 2.89 22.53
C VAL A 211 5.48 4.19 22.43
N ALA A 212 6.59 4.19 21.69
CA ALA A 212 7.44 5.38 21.52
C ALA A 212 6.79 6.47 20.65
N ALA A 213 6.01 6.07 19.63
CA ALA A 213 5.36 6.98 18.68
C ALA A 213 3.89 6.55 18.44
N PRO A 214 2.95 6.80 19.35
CA PRO A 214 1.57 6.30 19.24
C PRO A 214 0.69 7.04 18.23
N ALA A 215 1.16 8.19 17.70
CA ALA A 215 0.34 9.09 16.91
C ALA A 215 0.02 8.60 15.49
N PRO A 216 0.97 8.10 14.66
CA PRO A 216 0.67 7.75 13.27
C PRO A 216 -0.17 6.48 13.16
N ALA A 217 -0.79 6.31 12.00
CA ALA A 217 -1.32 5.03 11.56
C ALA A 217 -0.16 4.17 11.02
N TYR A 218 0.11 3.02 11.65
CA TYR A 218 1.21 2.16 11.21
C TYR A 218 0.84 1.32 10.01
N VAL A 219 1.80 1.20 9.08
CA VAL A 219 1.67 0.49 7.81
C VAL A 219 2.63 -0.68 7.77
N LEU A 220 2.15 -1.84 7.32
CA LEU A 220 2.96 -3.01 7.04
C LEU A 220 3.18 -3.15 5.54
N HIS A 221 4.42 -2.92 5.10
CA HIS A 221 4.90 -3.28 3.78
C HIS A 221 5.51 -4.68 3.76
N GLY A 222 5.62 -5.27 2.56
CA GLY A 222 6.21 -6.60 2.40
C GLY A 222 5.33 -7.75 2.88
N ALA A 223 4.03 -7.56 2.95
CA ALA A 223 3.11 -8.58 3.46
C ALA A 223 2.89 -9.77 2.52
N SER A 224 3.35 -9.71 1.27
CA SER A 224 3.19 -10.78 0.26
C SER A 224 3.90 -12.09 0.61
N GLY A 225 4.95 -12.05 1.46
CA GLY A 225 5.71 -13.23 1.90
C GLY A 225 5.31 -13.76 3.27
N LEU A 226 4.51 -13.00 4.02
CA LEU A 226 4.17 -13.30 5.40
C LEU A 226 3.05 -14.33 5.54
N SER A 227 3.10 -15.09 6.63
CA SER A 227 1.97 -15.93 7.03
C SER A 227 0.77 -15.10 7.43
N ASP A 228 -0.44 -15.64 7.26
CA ASP A 228 -1.67 -15.00 7.72
C ASP A 228 -1.64 -14.68 9.23
N ASP A 229 -1.00 -15.54 10.02
CA ASP A 229 -0.88 -15.35 11.46
C ASP A 229 0.06 -14.20 11.82
N ASP A 230 1.18 -14.02 11.10
CA ASP A 230 2.06 -12.86 11.29
C ASP A 230 1.34 -11.55 10.96
N VAL A 231 0.57 -11.53 9.86
CA VAL A 231 -0.26 -10.37 9.51
C VAL A 231 -1.29 -10.08 10.60
N ARG A 232 -2.06 -11.08 11.07
CA ARG A 232 -3.03 -10.90 12.18
C ARG A 232 -2.37 -10.44 13.48
N ASN A 233 -1.20 -10.96 13.81
CA ASN A 233 -0.46 -10.55 15.01
C ASN A 233 0.05 -9.11 14.90
N SER A 234 0.49 -8.69 13.72
CA SER A 234 0.89 -7.29 13.49
C SER A 234 -0.29 -6.31 13.63
N ILE A 235 -1.49 -6.69 13.17
CA ILE A 235 -2.72 -5.90 13.34
C ILE A 235 -3.07 -5.76 14.82
N LYS A 236 -3.05 -6.86 15.57
CA LYS A 236 -3.28 -6.82 17.03
C LYS A 236 -2.27 -5.92 17.76
N ALA A 237 -1.05 -5.82 17.24
CA ALA A 237 0.00 -4.96 17.79
C ALA A 237 -0.11 -3.49 17.36
N GLY A 238 -0.99 -3.14 16.38
CA GLY A 238 -1.27 -1.76 16.00
C GLY A 238 -1.06 -1.41 14.52
N ILE A 239 -0.81 -2.37 13.64
CA ILE A 239 -0.88 -2.15 12.20
C ILE A 239 -2.34 -1.90 11.80
N VAL A 240 -2.58 -0.87 10.98
CA VAL A 240 -3.93 -0.49 10.51
C VAL A 240 -4.04 -0.39 9.00
N ASN A 241 -2.92 -0.54 8.28
CA ASN A 241 -2.89 -0.59 6.83
C ASN A 241 -1.84 -1.64 6.40
N VAL A 242 -2.20 -2.51 5.47
CA VAL A 242 -1.32 -3.60 5.00
C VAL A 242 -1.24 -3.56 3.48
N HIS A 243 -0.01 -3.54 2.94
CA HIS A 243 0.26 -3.44 1.52
C HIS A 243 0.60 -4.80 0.90
N PHE A 244 -0.11 -5.15 -0.18
CA PHE A 244 0.10 -6.34 -0.98
C PHE A 244 0.35 -5.96 -2.45
N ASN A 245 1.42 -6.44 -3.04
CA ASN A 245 1.76 -6.22 -4.45
C ASN A 245 2.24 -7.50 -5.13
N THR A 246 3.37 -8.07 -4.66
CA THR A 246 4.09 -9.14 -5.38
C THR A 246 3.22 -10.35 -5.64
N GLU A 247 2.45 -10.83 -4.64
CA GLU A 247 1.61 -12.01 -4.81
C GLU A 247 0.43 -11.80 -5.78
N LEU A 248 -0.10 -10.55 -5.90
CA LEU A 248 -1.10 -10.24 -6.91
C LEU A 248 -0.53 -10.37 -8.32
N ARG A 249 0.68 -9.84 -8.52
CA ARG A 249 1.39 -9.91 -9.80
C ARG A 249 1.73 -11.35 -10.18
N VAL A 250 2.16 -12.16 -9.22
CA VAL A 250 2.44 -13.60 -9.42
C VAL A 250 1.15 -14.32 -9.81
N ALA A 251 0.06 -14.16 -9.07
CA ALA A 251 -1.23 -14.79 -9.38
C ALA A 251 -1.74 -14.41 -10.79
N TYR A 252 -1.66 -13.13 -11.13
CA TYR A 252 -2.06 -12.62 -12.44
C TYR A 252 -1.21 -13.20 -13.57
N HIS A 253 0.12 -13.17 -13.40
CA HIS A 253 1.09 -13.71 -14.38
C HIS A 253 0.88 -15.21 -14.62
N ASP A 254 0.76 -16.00 -13.55
CA ASP A 254 0.71 -17.45 -13.64
C ASP A 254 -0.60 -17.91 -14.29
N GLU A 255 -1.71 -17.25 -14.03
CA GLU A 255 -2.96 -17.56 -14.71
C GLU A 255 -2.94 -17.14 -16.18
N ILE A 256 -2.34 -16.01 -16.57
CA ILE A 256 -2.15 -15.65 -17.99
C ILE A 256 -1.32 -16.72 -18.70
N LYS A 257 -0.21 -17.14 -18.10
CA LYS A 257 0.64 -18.20 -18.65
C LYS A 257 -0.16 -19.49 -18.88
N LYS A 258 -0.95 -19.92 -17.90
CA LYS A 258 -1.83 -21.08 -18.01
C LYS A 258 -2.87 -20.92 -19.13
N GLN A 259 -3.50 -19.74 -19.28
CA GLN A 259 -4.45 -19.48 -20.38
C GLN A 259 -3.79 -19.63 -21.76
N PHE A 260 -2.55 -19.19 -21.93
CA PHE A 260 -1.81 -19.38 -23.19
C PHE A 260 -1.41 -20.84 -23.44
N GLU A 261 -1.10 -21.62 -22.40
CA GLU A 261 -0.84 -23.05 -22.49
C GLU A 261 -2.10 -23.84 -22.87
N GLU A 262 -3.24 -23.54 -22.23
CA GLU A 262 -4.51 -24.23 -22.45
C GLU A 262 -5.21 -23.84 -23.76
N LYS A 263 -5.07 -22.57 -24.17
CA LYS A 263 -5.75 -21.97 -25.33
C LYS A 263 -4.79 -21.19 -26.22
N PRO A 264 -3.78 -21.84 -26.83
CA PRO A 264 -2.70 -21.16 -27.55
C PRO A 264 -3.17 -20.36 -28.79
N GLY A 265 -4.38 -20.62 -29.29
CA GLY A 265 -4.99 -19.89 -30.39
C GLY A 265 -5.89 -18.71 -30.00
N GLU A 266 -6.10 -18.46 -28.69
CA GLU A 266 -6.93 -17.32 -28.26
C GLU A 266 -6.12 -16.03 -28.30
N THR A 267 -6.54 -15.09 -29.13
CA THR A 267 -5.88 -13.79 -29.33
C THR A 267 -6.64 -12.61 -28.72
N THR A 268 -7.83 -12.88 -28.16
CA THR A 268 -8.73 -11.83 -27.65
C THR A 268 -8.34 -11.45 -26.22
N PRO A 269 -7.81 -10.23 -25.95
CA PRO A 269 -7.28 -9.85 -24.64
C PRO A 269 -8.24 -10.08 -23.49
N TYR A 270 -9.47 -9.63 -23.55
CA TYR A 270 -10.43 -9.78 -22.46
C TYR A 270 -10.77 -11.24 -22.10
N LYS A 271 -10.53 -12.21 -23.01
CA LYS A 271 -10.78 -13.63 -22.75
C LYS A 271 -9.65 -14.31 -21.98
N TYR A 272 -8.40 -13.90 -22.18
CA TYR A 272 -7.27 -14.45 -21.42
C TYR A 272 -6.92 -13.61 -20.19
N LEU A 273 -7.30 -12.33 -20.15
CA LEU A 273 -7.11 -11.48 -18.97
C LEU A 273 -8.20 -11.72 -17.89
N ALA A 274 -9.45 -11.97 -18.29
CA ALA A 274 -10.54 -12.14 -17.33
C ALA A 274 -10.30 -13.27 -16.30
N PRO A 275 -9.80 -14.47 -16.66
CA PRO A 275 -9.43 -15.49 -15.67
C PRO A 275 -8.32 -15.03 -14.71
N ALA A 276 -7.34 -14.27 -15.21
CA ALA A 276 -6.25 -13.75 -14.38
C ALA A 276 -6.75 -12.71 -13.38
N ALA A 277 -7.65 -11.83 -13.78
CA ALA A 277 -8.31 -10.89 -12.88
C ALA A 277 -9.15 -11.62 -11.81
N GLU A 278 -9.81 -12.73 -12.16
CA GLU A 278 -10.55 -13.55 -11.20
C GLU A 278 -9.65 -14.21 -10.15
N GLU A 279 -8.46 -14.69 -10.52
CA GLU A 279 -7.48 -15.22 -9.55
C GLU A 279 -6.99 -14.11 -8.60
N VAL A 280 -6.71 -12.90 -9.12
CA VAL A 280 -6.42 -11.74 -8.26
C VAL A 280 -7.58 -11.44 -7.32
N LYS A 281 -8.82 -11.45 -7.81
CA LYS A 281 -10.01 -11.21 -6.98
C LYS A 281 -10.13 -12.21 -5.83
N LYS A 282 -9.90 -13.51 -6.08
CA LYS A 282 -9.90 -14.55 -5.04
C LYS A 282 -8.81 -14.31 -4.00
N LEU A 283 -7.60 -13.98 -4.44
CA LEU A 283 -6.49 -13.67 -3.55
C LEU A 283 -6.79 -12.46 -2.68
N VAL A 284 -7.28 -11.37 -3.26
CA VAL A 284 -7.67 -10.16 -2.52
C VAL A 284 -8.77 -10.45 -1.50
N ALA A 285 -9.78 -11.25 -1.86
CA ALA A 285 -10.84 -11.67 -0.94
C ALA A 285 -10.26 -12.44 0.26
N HIS A 286 -9.33 -13.36 0.03
CA HIS A 286 -8.61 -14.07 1.11
C HIS A 286 -7.85 -13.09 2.01
N LYS A 287 -7.05 -12.18 1.43
CA LYS A 287 -6.30 -11.20 2.22
C LYS A 287 -7.22 -10.31 3.06
N LEU A 288 -8.34 -9.87 2.51
CA LEU A 288 -9.31 -9.07 3.26
C LEU A 288 -9.94 -9.81 4.44
N GLU A 289 -10.08 -11.13 4.38
CA GLU A 289 -10.48 -11.94 5.55
C GLU A 289 -9.38 -12.02 6.61
N VAL A 290 -8.12 -12.00 6.21
CA VAL A 290 -6.97 -11.97 7.13
C VAL A 290 -6.90 -10.64 7.90
N LEU A 291 -7.35 -9.55 7.28
CA LEU A 291 -7.29 -8.19 7.84
C LEU A 291 -8.41 -7.86 8.85
N LYS A 292 -9.40 -8.75 9.02
CA LYS A 292 -10.52 -8.59 9.99
C LYS A 292 -10.03 -8.93 11.44
#